data_6c08e706cb713ea82df7ba167f5b5f9a
#
_entry.id   6c08e706cb713ea82df7ba167f5b5f9a
#
_cell.length_a   1.000
_cell.length_b   1.000
_cell.length_c   1.000
_cell.angle_alpha   90.00
_cell.angle_beta   90.00
_cell.angle_gamma   90.00
#
_symmetry.space_group_name_H-M   'P 1'
#
loop_
_entity.id
_entity.type
_entity.pdbx_description
1 polymer ?
#
loop_
_entity_poly.entity_id
_entity_poly.type
_entity_poly.pdbx_seq_one_letter_code
_entity_poly.pdbx_strand_id
1 'polypeptide(L)'
;MPKTTIISPTSLRLGEYLSLPREALNDALSRQAEAREEDAGRRLGESLLDTDTVTLTSLLDAIKAQRVDRLKECPLFASLAVEELGDLAAVFQEVSIEAGRQFITQGDKDPTLYVLACGRLEVFRLNDAEEEVRLAT
;
A
#
# COMPACT_ATOMS: atom_id res chain seq x y z
N MET A 1 -17.63 -3.13 -13.09
CA MET A 1 -16.36 -3.79 -12.75
C MET A 1 -15.53 -2.86 -11.89
N PRO A 2 -15.03 -3.30 -10.75
CA PRO A 2 -14.05 -2.50 -10.04
C PRO A 2 -12.83 -2.30 -10.94
N LYS A 3 -12.48 -1.05 -11.22
CA LYS A 3 -11.24 -0.75 -11.94
C LYS A 3 -10.10 -0.83 -10.95
N THR A 4 -9.30 -1.88 -11.03
CA THR A 4 -8.03 -1.93 -10.31
C THR A 4 -7.11 -0.89 -10.95
N THR A 5 -6.83 0.18 -10.23
CA THR A 5 -5.89 1.20 -10.67
C THR A 5 -4.51 0.85 -10.14
N ILE A 6 -3.56 0.66 -11.04
CA ILE A 6 -2.16 0.40 -10.68
C ILE A 6 -1.50 1.74 -10.42
N ILE A 7 -1.07 1.97 -9.18
CA ILE A 7 -0.24 3.11 -8.82
C ILE A 7 1.21 2.71 -8.99
N SER A 8 1.95 3.45 -9.82
CA SER A 8 3.39 3.26 -9.97
C SER A 8 4.11 3.60 -8.66
N PRO A 9 5.15 2.86 -8.25
CA PRO A 9 5.83 3.10 -6.98
C PRO A 9 6.81 4.29 -7.04
N THR A 10 6.34 5.45 -7.52
CA THR A 10 7.12 6.69 -7.51
C THR A 10 7.01 7.46 -6.20
N SER A 11 6.04 7.10 -5.33
CA SER A 11 5.91 7.71 -4.02
C SER A 11 7.12 7.40 -3.13
N LEU A 12 7.52 8.38 -2.35
CA LEU A 12 8.60 8.25 -1.38
C LEU A 12 8.35 7.09 -0.41
N ARG A 13 9.41 6.48 0.09
CA ARG A 13 9.32 5.46 1.13
C ARG A 13 8.97 6.11 2.47
N LEU A 14 8.33 5.36 3.37
CA LEU A 14 7.90 5.87 4.68
C LEU A 14 9.01 6.58 5.46
N GLY A 15 10.23 6.08 5.41
CA GLY A 15 11.39 6.69 6.07
C GLY A 15 11.71 8.11 5.59
N GLU A 16 11.35 8.47 4.36
CA GLU A 16 11.57 9.80 3.80
C GLU A 16 10.56 10.82 4.32
N TYR A 17 9.38 10.37 4.76
CA TYR A 17 8.38 11.23 5.41
C TYR A 17 8.67 11.49 6.89
N LEU A 18 9.49 10.66 7.53
CA LEU A 18 9.75 10.73 8.96
C LEU A 18 10.87 11.69 9.36
N SER A 19 11.58 12.27 8.40
CA SER A 19 12.70 13.21 8.65
C SER A 19 13.73 12.70 9.67
N LEU A 20 13.98 11.40 9.66
CA LEU A 20 14.90 10.74 10.59
C LEU A 20 16.36 10.88 10.16
N PRO A 21 17.31 10.90 11.11
CA PRO A 21 18.71 10.72 10.79
C PRO A 21 18.93 9.42 10.02
N ARG A 22 19.79 9.45 9.00
CA ARG A 22 20.03 8.30 8.12
C ARG A 22 20.49 7.05 8.88
N GLU A 23 21.26 7.25 9.95
CA GLU A 23 21.74 6.18 10.82
C GLU A 23 20.59 5.49 11.55
N ALA A 24 19.66 6.25 12.13
CA ALA A 24 18.49 5.71 12.83
C ALA A 24 17.57 4.92 11.87
N LEU A 25 17.40 5.39 10.64
CA LEU A 25 16.64 4.70 9.62
C LEU A 25 17.32 3.39 9.19
N ASN A 26 18.64 3.41 8.98
CA ASN A 26 19.43 2.22 8.63
C ASN A 26 19.39 1.17 9.74
N ASP A 27 19.48 1.57 11.00
CA ASP A 27 19.38 0.67 12.15
C ASP A 27 17.99 0.02 12.22
N ALA A 28 16.94 0.80 12.01
CA ALA A 28 15.56 0.28 11.99
C ALA A 28 15.33 -0.71 10.83
N LEU A 29 15.87 -0.42 9.65
CA LEU A 29 15.81 -1.31 8.48
C LEU A 29 16.60 -2.60 8.70
N SER A 30 17.77 -2.53 9.35
CA SER A 30 18.57 -3.71 9.69
C SER A 30 17.82 -4.61 10.67
N ARG A 31 17.24 -4.03 11.72
CA ARG A 31 16.41 -4.78 12.70
C ARG A 31 15.17 -5.39 12.05
N GLN A 32 14.54 -4.68 11.10
CA GLN A 32 13.42 -5.24 10.35
C GLN A 32 13.86 -6.43 9.48
N ALA A 33 15.03 -6.36 8.86
CA ALA A 33 15.58 -7.48 8.08
C ALA A 33 15.87 -8.72 8.93
N GLU A 34 16.46 -8.51 10.11
CA GLU A 34 16.72 -9.58 11.08
C GLU A 34 15.40 -10.20 11.61
N ALA A 35 14.41 -9.38 11.93
CA ALA A 35 13.10 -9.84 12.41
C ALA A 35 12.29 -10.58 11.35
N ARG A 36 12.57 -10.39 10.05
CA ARG A 36 11.92 -11.14 8.96
C ARG A 36 12.23 -12.63 8.97
N GLU A 37 13.32 -13.03 9.57
CA GLU A 37 13.66 -14.46 9.74
C GLU A 37 12.85 -15.11 10.86
N GLU A 38 12.42 -14.33 11.88
CA GLU A 38 11.70 -14.83 13.05
C GLU A 38 10.19 -14.53 13.02
N ASP A 39 9.76 -13.42 12.40
CA ASP A 39 8.37 -12.96 12.39
C ASP A 39 8.04 -12.27 11.06
N ALA A 40 7.57 -13.05 10.09
CA ALA A 40 7.30 -12.60 8.73
C ALA A 40 6.17 -11.57 8.69
N GLY A 41 6.47 -10.29 8.80
CA GLY A 41 5.47 -9.23 8.58
C GLY A 41 5.61 -7.97 9.41
N ARG A 42 6.61 -7.88 10.27
CA ARG A 42 6.83 -6.69 11.08
C ARG A 42 7.16 -5.49 10.19
N ARG A 43 6.33 -4.46 10.25
CA ARG A 43 6.49 -3.26 9.44
C ARG A 43 7.55 -2.33 10.03
N LEU A 44 8.22 -1.56 9.16
CA LEU A 44 9.21 -0.56 9.58
C LEU A 44 8.68 0.38 10.67
N GLY A 45 7.42 0.82 10.55
CA GLY A 45 6.79 1.69 11.53
C GLY A 45 6.70 1.09 12.93
N GLU A 46 6.41 -0.20 13.04
CA GLU A 46 6.36 -0.92 14.33
C GLU A 46 7.75 -1.00 14.96
N SER A 47 8.77 -1.29 14.16
CA SER A 47 10.17 -1.31 14.63
C SER A 47 10.64 0.06 15.11
N LEU A 48 10.24 1.14 14.45
CA LEU A 48 10.57 2.51 14.85
C LEU A 48 9.88 2.92 16.15
N LEU A 49 8.63 2.49 16.38
CA LEU A 49 7.91 2.73 17.63
C LEU A 49 8.54 1.96 18.80
N ASP A 50 8.90 0.71 18.63
CA ASP A 50 9.50 -0.14 19.67
C ASP A 50 10.86 0.38 20.14
N THR A 51 11.56 1.09 19.29
CA THR A 51 12.87 1.68 19.59
C THR A 51 12.79 3.14 20.06
N ASP A 52 11.59 3.65 20.32
CA ASP A 52 11.33 5.07 20.65
C ASP A 52 11.96 6.08 19.67
N THR A 53 12.23 5.63 18.44
CA THR A 53 12.85 6.48 17.41
C THR A 53 11.87 7.50 16.85
N VAL A 54 10.59 7.18 16.86
CA VAL A 54 9.49 8.07 16.44
C VAL A 54 8.36 8.05 17.45
N THR A 55 7.59 9.13 17.48
CA THR A 55 6.32 9.15 18.21
C THR A 55 5.22 8.54 17.37
N LEU A 56 4.18 8.01 18.03
CA LEU A 56 3.00 7.48 17.33
C LEU A 56 2.36 8.54 16.41
N THR A 57 2.30 9.79 16.87
CA THR A 57 1.73 10.91 16.10
C THR A 57 2.53 11.15 14.81
N SER A 58 3.86 11.27 14.92
CA SER A 58 4.70 11.50 13.73
C SER A 58 4.66 10.32 12.75
N LEU A 59 4.54 9.09 13.24
CA LEU A 59 4.37 7.91 12.39
C LEU A 59 3.04 7.95 11.64
N LEU A 60 1.93 8.27 12.33
CA LEU A 60 0.61 8.35 11.71
C LEU A 60 0.55 9.47 10.67
N ASP A 61 1.16 10.62 10.93
CA ASP A 61 1.26 11.73 9.97
C ASP A 61 2.06 11.33 8.73
N ALA A 62 3.18 10.61 8.92
CA ALA A 62 3.99 10.11 7.82
C ALA A 62 3.24 9.07 6.97
N ILE A 63 2.51 8.16 7.58
CA ILE A 63 1.67 7.17 6.88
C ILE A 63 0.57 7.89 6.08
N LYS A 64 -0.08 8.88 6.68
CA LYS A 64 -1.12 9.67 6.00
C LYS A 64 -0.53 10.41 4.80
N ALA A 65 0.60 11.08 4.94
CA ALA A 65 1.27 11.77 3.85
C ALA A 65 1.65 10.81 2.71
N GLN A 66 2.20 9.65 3.02
CA GLN A 66 2.52 8.62 2.04
C GLN A 66 1.29 8.13 1.28
N ARG A 67 0.18 7.91 1.98
CA ARG A 67 -1.09 7.49 1.35
C ARG A 67 -1.66 8.57 0.44
N VAL A 68 -1.61 9.82 0.85
CA VAL A 68 -2.04 10.97 0.02
C VAL A 68 -1.23 11.03 -1.28
N ASP A 69 0.09 10.91 -1.21
CA ASP A 69 0.94 10.93 -2.39
C ASP A 69 0.65 9.75 -3.34
N ARG A 70 0.45 8.56 -2.80
CA ARG A 70 0.06 7.39 -3.59
C ARG A 70 -1.29 7.57 -4.28
N LEU A 71 -2.28 8.15 -3.58
CA LEU A 71 -3.60 8.45 -4.15
C LEU A 71 -3.51 9.52 -5.24
N LYS A 72 -2.63 10.52 -5.07
CA LYS A 72 -2.39 11.58 -6.05
C LYS A 72 -1.90 11.04 -7.40
N GLU A 73 -1.09 10.00 -7.38
CA GLU A 73 -0.57 9.34 -8.58
C GLU A 73 -1.64 8.51 -9.31
N CYS A 74 -2.73 8.18 -8.63
CA CYS A 74 -3.83 7.46 -9.25
C CYS A 74 -4.66 8.42 -10.12
N PRO A 75 -4.80 8.17 -11.45
CA PRO A 75 -5.57 9.04 -12.34
C PRO A 75 -7.01 9.28 -11.89
N LEU A 76 -7.60 8.33 -11.18
CA LEU A 76 -8.96 8.44 -10.65
C LEU A 76 -9.10 9.58 -9.63
N PHE A 77 -8.05 9.87 -8.87
CA PHE A 77 -8.04 10.86 -7.79
C PHE A 77 -7.21 12.11 -8.11
N ALA A 78 -6.65 12.20 -9.30
CA ALA A 78 -5.72 13.28 -9.69
C ALA A 78 -6.38 14.68 -9.66
N SER A 79 -7.69 14.76 -9.76
CA SER A 79 -8.45 16.03 -9.71
C SER A 79 -8.86 16.48 -8.31
N LEU A 80 -8.62 15.64 -7.29
CA LEU A 80 -9.01 15.97 -5.91
C LEU A 80 -8.01 16.92 -5.26
N ALA A 81 -8.52 17.80 -4.39
CA ALA A 81 -7.68 18.63 -3.55
C ALA A 81 -6.93 17.81 -2.48
N VAL A 82 -5.87 18.37 -1.93
CA VAL A 82 -5.05 17.68 -0.90
C VAL A 82 -5.86 17.32 0.34
N GLU A 83 -6.78 18.18 0.74
CA GLU A 83 -7.69 17.95 1.85
C GLU A 83 -8.63 16.76 1.59
N GLU A 84 -9.21 16.68 0.41
CA GLU A 84 -10.07 15.58 -0.02
C GLU A 84 -9.31 14.26 -0.11
N LEU A 85 -8.06 14.29 -0.60
CA LEU A 85 -7.17 13.12 -0.59
C LEU A 85 -6.80 12.68 0.83
N GLY A 86 -6.64 13.63 1.75
CA GLY A 86 -6.42 13.35 3.16
C GLY A 86 -7.60 12.62 3.81
N ASP A 87 -8.81 13.03 3.50
CA ASP A 87 -10.04 12.38 3.98
C ASP A 87 -10.18 10.97 3.40
N LEU A 88 -9.90 10.81 2.11
CA LEU A 88 -9.85 9.49 1.48
C LEU A 88 -8.79 8.60 2.10
N ALA A 89 -7.58 9.11 2.31
CA ALA A 89 -6.49 8.34 2.92
C ALA A 89 -6.84 7.82 4.32
N ALA A 90 -7.69 8.56 5.05
CA ALA A 90 -8.14 8.16 6.38
C ALA A 90 -9.11 6.97 6.37
N VAL A 91 -9.89 6.79 5.31
CA VAL A 91 -10.87 5.69 5.19
C VAL A 91 -10.32 4.47 4.46
N PHE A 92 -9.22 4.60 3.72
CA PHE A 92 -8.56 3.46 3.09
C PHE A 92 -7.88 2.57 4.13
N GLN A 93 -8.05 1.28 3.97
CA GLN A 93 -7.34 0.26 4.75
C GLN A 93 -6.27 -0.38 3.88
N GLU A 94 -5.09 -0.55 4.43
CA GLU A 94 -4.01 -1.23 3.75
C GLU A 94 -4.10 -2.74 3.98
N VAL A 95 -4.09 -3.50 2.89
CA VAL A 95 -4.21 -4.95 2.90
C VAL A 95 -3.02 -5.54 2.14
N SER A 96 -2.37 -6.52 2.72
CA SER A 96 -1.35 -7.32 2.06
C SER A 96 -1.97 -8.61 1.53
N ILE A 97 -1.74 -8.87 0.24
CA ILE A 97 -2.25 -10.07 -0.42
C ILE A 97 -1.06 -10.92 -0.84
N GLU A 98 -1.05 -12.18 -0.43
CA GLU A 98 0.01 -13.12 -0.76
C GLU A 98 0.06 -13.43 -2.26
N ALA A 99 1.26 -13.71 -2.76
CA ALA A 99 1.45 -14.09 -4.15
C ALA A 99 0.60 -15.33 -4.52
N GLY A 100 -0.01 -15.27 -5.68
CA GLY A 100 -0.87 -16.35 -6.19
C GLY A 100 -2.29 -16.39 -5.59
N ARG A 101 -2.63 -15.49 -4.65
CA ARG A 101 -3.96 -15.44 -4.05
C ARG A 101 -4.93 -14.62 -4.90
N GLN A 102 -6.04 -15.23 -5.25
CA GLN A 102 -7.18 -14.53 -5.83
C GLN A 102 -7.99 -13.86 -4.72
N PHE A 103 -8.30 -12.56 -4.87
CA PHE A 103 -9.06 -11.78 -3.88
C PHE A 103 -10.29 -11.07 -4.46
N ILE A 104 -10.44 -11.08 -5.79
CA ILE A 104 -11.64 -10.63 -6.49
C ILE A 104 -12.07 -11.76 -7.40
N THR A 105 -13.35 -12.11 -7.36
CA THR A 105 -13.92 -13.17 -8.18
C THR A 105 -14.92 -12.60 -9.20
N GLN A 106 -14.87 -13.09 -10.43
CA GLN A 106 -15.82 -12.69 -11.47
C GLN A 106 -17.26 -12.96 -11.01
N GLY A 107 -18.12 -11.95 -11.17
CA GLY A 107 -19.52 -12.04 -10.74
C GLY A 107 -19.77 -11.67 -9.28
N ASP A 108 -18.72 -11.42 -8.51
CA ASP A 108 -18.84 -10.91 -7.15
C ASP A 108 -19.47 -9.51 -7.15
N LYS A 109 -20.38 -9.29 -6.20
CA LYS A 109 -21.11 -8.02 -6.04
C LYS A 109 -20.51 -7.12 -4.97
N ASP A 110 -19.35 -7.47 -4.45
CA ASP A 110 -18.63 -6.64 -3.48
C ASP A 110 -18.28 -5.28 -4.11
N PRO A 111 -18.78 -4.16 -3.57
CA PRO A 111 -18.53 -2.82 -4.09
C PRO A 111 -17.16 -2.26 -3.68
N THR A 112 -16.29 -3.06 -3.10
CA THR A 112 -14.99 -2.60 -2.58
C THR A 112 -14.10 -2.09 -3.73
N LEU A 113 -13.56 -0.88 -3.56
CA LEU A 113 -12.55 -0.31 -4.43
C LEU A 113 -11.16 -0.67 -3.92
N TYR A 114 -10.38 -1.32 -4.76
CA TYR A 114 -8.98 -1.63 -4.48
C TYR A 114 -8.05 -0.70 -5.24
N VAL A 115 -7.03 -0.20 -4.57
CA VAL A 115 -5.97 0.62 -5.15
C VAL A 115 -4.64 -0.09 -4.92
N LEU A 116 -3.96 -0.45 -5.99
CA LEU A 116 -2.66 -1.12 -5.90
C LEU A 116 -1.58 -0.10 -5.51
N ALA A 117 -1.08 -0.21 -4.29
CA ALA A 117 -0.01 0.64 -3.78
C ALA A 117 1.39 0.16 -4.18
N CYS A 118 1.59 -1.15 -4.24
CA CYS A 118 2.84 -1.75 -4.71
C CYS A 118 2.59 -3.21 -5.14
N GLY A 119 3.51 -3.76 -5.93
CA GLY A 119 3.41 -5.12 -6.42
C GLY A 119 2.84 -5.22 -7.83
N ARG A 120 2.34 -6.41 -8.16
CA ARG A 120 1.76 -6.71 -9.47
C ARG A 120 0.52 -7.56 -9.29
N LEU A 121 -0.53 -7.23 -10.05
CA LEU A 121 -1.77 -7.99 -10.12
C LEU A 121 -2.00 -8.46 -11.54
N GLU A 122 -2.59 -9.63 -11.70
CA GLU A 122 -3.10 -10.12 -12.96
C GLU A 122 -4.62 -10.18 -12.91
N VAL A 123 -5.27 -9.71 -13.96
CA VAL A 123 -6.72 -9.71 -14.08
C VAL A 123 -7.12 -10.67 -15.19
N PHE A 124 -7.89 -11.69 -14.82
CA PHE A 124 -8.43 -12.69 -15.73
C PHE A 124 -9.95 -12.61 -15.79
N ARG A 125 -10.50 -13.05 -16.89
CA ARG A 125 -11.93 -13.28 -17.08
C ARG A 125 -12.14 -14.68 -17.61
N LEU A 126 -13.14 -15.38 -17.11
CA LEU A 126 -13.61 -16.60 -17.76
C LEU A 126 -14.47 -16.22 -18.98
N ASN A 127 -14.18 -16.83 -20.13
CA ASN A 127 -15.00 -16.73 -21.32
C ASN A 127 -16.18 -17.71 -21.25
N ASP A 128 -17.02 -17.74 -22.28
CA ASP A 128 -18.18 -18.64 -22.36
C ASP A 128 -17.80 -20.13 -22.42
N ALA A 129 -16.54 -20.44 -22.70
CA ALA A 129 -15.98 -21.79 -22.68
C ALA A 129 -15.28 -22.17 -21.37
N GLU A 130 -15.43 -21.31 -20.32
CA GLU A 130 -14.77 -21.46 -19.01
C GLU A 130 -13.22 -21.39 -19.07
N GLU A 131 -12.67 -20.78 -20.13
CA GLU A 131 -11.22 -20.57 -20.25
C GLU A 131 -10.82 -19.22 -19.67
N GLU A 132 -9.69 -19.18 -18.98
CA GLU A 132 -9.13 -17.94 -18.44
C GLU A 132 -8.55 -17.06 -19.56
N VAL A 133 -9.07 -15.85 -19.68
CA VAL A 133 -8.56 -14.83 -20.60
C VAL A 133 -7.96 -13.70 -19.80
N ARG A 134 -6.64 -13.50 -19.95
CA ARG A 134 -5.93 -12.41 -19.28
C ARG A 134 -6.37 -11.07 -19.85
N LEU A 135 -6.77 -10.14 -18.99
CA LEU A 135 -7.22 -8.80 -19.37
C LEU A 135 -6.18 -7.73 -19.10
N ALA A 136 -5.42 -7.84 -18.00
CA ALA A 136 -4.44 -6.85 -17.58
C ALA A 136 -3.39 -7.45 -16.63
N THR A 137 -2.28 -6.71 -16.49
CA THR A 137 -1.24 -6.93 -15.48
C THR A 137 -0.89 -5.62 -14.83
#